data_58e17078126b60346ead07fe4fc6f681
#
_entry.id   58e17078126b60346ead07fe4fc6f681
#
_cell.length_a   1.000
_cell.length_b   1.000
_cell.length_c   1.000
_cell.angle_alpha   90.00
_cell.angle_beta   90.00
_cell.angle_gamma   90.00
#
_symmetry.space_group_name_H-M   'P 1'
#
loop_
_entity.id
_entity.type
_entity.pdbx_description
1 polymer ?
#
loop_
_entity_poly.entity_id
_entity_poly.type
_entity_poly.pdbx_seq_one_letter_code
_entity_poly.pdbx_strand_id
1 'polypeptide(L)'
;NPLVQCLICAAWFAGFFIASRVFKHVVGPRLTRAAQKIERPYLSTLLQSFIRPCALFIALIGLYIGVRLLPFDFIHTDAWRTAQNHAVRIAFIVLLAWGLLGASKCVELALVGTRSRFDLGAGDTVIRFLERIYKAVILLFAGVLVVTEMGYNVNSLIAGLGLGGLTFALAAQDSASNFFGGLVIIFEKPFELGDWIST
;
A
#
# COMPACT_ATOMS: atom_id res chain seq x y z
N ASN A 1 37.04 13.67 -19.35
CA ASN A 1 36.35 14.55 -20.30
C ASN A 1 34.90 14.72 -19.84
N PRO A 2 34.47 15.94 -19.47
CA PRO A 2 33.10 16.18 -18.96
C PRO A 2 32.03 15.79 -20.01
N LEU A 3 32.33 15.90 -21.29
CA LEU A 3 31.44 15.48 -22.38
C LEU A 3 31.15 13.98 -22.35
N VAL A 4 32.13 13.14 -22.07
CA VAL A 4 31.94 11.68 -21.97
C VAL A 4 31.08 11.33 -20.77
N GLN A 5 31.27 12.01 -19.64
CA GLN A 5 30.44 11.81 -18.44
C GLN A 5 28.98 12.23 -18.67
N CYS A 6 28.75 13.36 -19.33
CA CYS A 6 27.41 13.79 -19.73
C CYS A 6 26.72 12.79 -20.67
N LEU A 7 27.44 12.20 -21.62
CA LEU A 7 26.90 11.17 -22.51
C LEU A 7 26.54 9.88 -21.75
N ILE A 8 27.39 9.47 -20.82
CA ILE A 8 27.10 8.30 -19.93
C ILE A 8 25.85 8.56 -19.10
N CYS A 9 25.72 9.75 -18.50
CA CYS A 9 24.53 10.13 -17.74
C CYS A 9 23.27 10.13 -18.62
N ALA A 10 23.34 10.70 -19.82
CA ALA A 10 22.21 10.71 -20.76
C ALA A 10 21.79 9.29 -21.17
N ALA A 11 22.75 8.42 -21.46
CA ALA A 11 22.49 7.01 -21.75
C ALA A 11 21.87 6.27 -20.56
N TRP A 12 22.30 6.58 -19.33
CA TRP A 12 21.78 6.03 -18.10
C TRP A 12 20.31 6.44 -17.88
N PHE A 13 20.01 7.74 -18.01
CA PHE A 13 18.63 8.25 -17.92
C PHE A 13 17.72 7.62 -18.97
N ALA A 14 18.18 7.53 -20.22
CA ALA A 14 17.44 6.88 -21.29
C ALA A 14 17.18 5.40 -20.98
N GLY A 15 18.19 4.68 -20.47
CA GLY A 15 18.08 3.28 -20.10
C GLY A 15 17.01 3.04 -19.01
N PHE A 16 17.02 3.82 -17.92
CA PHE A 16 16.02 3.69 -16.86
C PHE A 16 14.62 4.16 -17.29
N PHE A 17 14.54 5.18 -18.14
CA PHE A 17 13.28 5.62 -18.71
C PHE A 17 12.67 4.54 -19.62
N ILE A 18 13.49 3.91 -20.45
CA ILE A 18 13.08 2.76 -21.27
C ILE A 18 12.68 1.58 -20.37
N ALA A 19 13.46 1.27 -19.33
CA ALA A 19 13.15 0.20 -18.39
C ALA A 19 11.79 0.42 -17.68
N SER A 20 11.51 1.65 -17.26
CA SER A 20 10.20 1.99 -16.66
C SER A 20 9.04 1.84 -17.65
N ARG A 21 9.26 2.22 -18.94
CA ARG A 21 8.28 2.01 -20.01
C ARG A 21 8.07 0.53 -20.33
N VAL A 22 9.14 -0.24 -20.43
CA VAL A 22 9.09 -1.69 -20.68
C VAL A 22 8.37 -2.37 -19.51
N PHE A 23 8.70 -2.00 -18.27
CA PHE A 23 7.98 -2.53 -17.10
C PHE A 23 6.48 -2.27 -17.19
N LYS A 24 6.08 -1.04 -17.47
CA LYS A 24 4.67 -0.64 -17.56
C LYS A 24 3.92 -1.32 -18.70
N HIS A 25 4.54 -1.44 -19.88
CA HIS A 25 3.84 -1.88 -21.10
C HIS A 25 4.05 -3.37 -21.44
N VAL A 26 5.11 -3.99 -20.93
CA VAL A 26 5.45 -5.40 -21.25
C VAL A 26 5.31 -6.28 -20.01
N VAL A 27 6.00 -5.93 -18.93
CA VAL A 27 6.04 -6.76 -17.71
C VAL A 27 4.70 -6.71 -16.99
N GLY A 28 4.16 -5.51 -16.77
CA GLY A 28 2.89 -5.31 -16.08
C GLY A 28 1.74 -6.13 -16.69
N PRO A 29 1.43 -5.98 -17.99
CA PRO A 29 0.37 -6.75 -18.65
C PRO A 29 0.63 -8.26 -18.69
N ARG A 30 1.89 -8.71 -18.73
CA ARG A 30 2.22 -10.14 -18.66
C ARG A 30 1.95 -10.71 -17.27
N LEU A 31 2.34 -9.98 -16.22
CA LEU A 31 2.07 -10.37 -14.84
C LEU A 31 0.56 -10.44 -14.54
N THR A 32 -0.19 -9.45 -15.00
CA THR A 32 -1.66 -9.45 -14.80
C THR A 32 -2.35 -10.58 -15.55
N ARG A 33 -1.92 -10.88 -16.80
CA ARG A 33 -2.44 -12.05 -17.54
C ARG A 33 -2.08 -13.38 -16.87
N ALA A 34 -0.88 -13.51 -16.31
CA ALA A 34 -0.48 -14.68 -15.54
C ALA A 34 -1.33 -14.82 -14.27
N ALA A 35 -1.61 -13.73 -13.56
CA ALA A 35 -2.45 -13.73 -12.38
C ALA A 35 -3.93 -14.07 -12.70
N GLN A 36 -4.43 -13.63 -13.85
CA GLN A 36 -5.79 -13.98 -14.32
C GLN A 36 -5.97 -15.49 -14.59
N LYS A 37 -4.89 -16.19 -14.99
CA LYS A 37 -4.92 -17.65 -15.19
C LYS A 37 -5.08 -18.44 -13.89
N ILE A 38 -4.82 -17.81 -12.73
CA ILE A 38 -4.92 -18.44 -11.40
C ILE A 38 -6.36 -18.37 -10.85
N GLU A 39 -7.34 -17.90 -11.65
CA GLU A 39 -8.78 -17.78 -11.28
C GLU A 39 -9.05 -16.94 -10.01
N ARG A 40 -8.13 -16.08 -9.65
CA ARG A 40 -8.27 -15.20 -8.47
C ARG A 40 -8.32 -13.73 -8.88
N PRO A 41 -9.51 -13.14 -9.06
CA PRO A 41 -9.67 -11.77 -9.59
C PRO A 41 -9.02 -10.70 -8.71
N TYR A 42 -8.95 -10.90 -7.39
CA TYR A 42 -8.31 -9.95 -6.48
C TYR A 42 -6.80 -9.82 -6.71
N LEU A 43 -6.11 -10.91 -7.11
CA LEU A 43 -4.67 -10.89 -7.36
C LEU A 43 -4.32 -10.05 -8.59
N SER A 44 -5.10 -10.14 -9.65
CA SER A 44 -4.91 -9.33 -10.86
C SER A 44 -5.14 -7.85 -10.61
N THR A 45 -6.12 -7.50 -9.79
CA THR A 45 -6.44 -6.12 -9.41
C THR A 45 -5.35 -5.53 -8.51
N LEU A 46 -4.84 -6.33 -7.56
CA LEU A 46 -3.72 -5.94 -6.70
C LEU A 46 -2.47 -5.63 -7.54
N LEU A 47 -2.10 -6.52 -8.44
CA LEU A 47 -0.96 -6.32 -9.33
C LEU A 47 -1.12 -5.08 -10.22
N GLN A 48 -2.31 -4.86 -10.79
CA GLN A 48 -2.60 -3.66 -11.58
C GLN A 48 -2.39 -2.37 -10.80
N SER A 49 -2.77 -2.34 -9.52
CA SER A 49 -2.62 -1.17 -8.67
C SER A 49 -1.16 -0.78 -8.45
N PHE A 50 -0.25 -1.76 -8.44
CA PHE A 50 1.18 -1.54 -8.22
C PHE A 50 1.99 -1.31 -9.50
N ILE A 51 1.49 -1.63 -10.69
CA ILE A 51 2.25 -1.46 -11.94
C ILE A 51 2.70 -0.02 -12.15
N ARG A 52 1.80 0.96 -11.97
CA ARG A 52 2.12 2.38 -12.15
C ARG A 52 3.10 2.89 -11.09
N PRO A 53 2.86 2.69 -9.78
CA PRO A 53 3.82 3.08 -8.74
C PRO A 53 5.21 2.44 -8.94
N CYS A 54 5.27 1.15 -9.25
CA CYS A 54 6.55 0.47 -9.50
C CYS A 54 7.29 1.02 -10.74
N ALA A 55 6.58 1.31 -11.83
CA ALA A 55 7.20 1.90 -13.01
C ALA A 55 7.78 3.29 -12.72
N LEU A 56 7.08 4.11 -11.92
CA LEU A 56 7.58 5.41 -11.49
C LEU A 56 8.75 5.27 -10.52
N PHE A 57 8.72 4.27 -9.63
CA PHE A 57 9.82 4.02 -8.71
C PHE A 57 11.11 3.61 -9.45
N ILE A 58 11.00 2.79 -10.49
CA ILE A 58 12.14 2.45 -11.36
C ILE A 58 12.71 3.71 -12.01
N ALA A 59 11.86 4.60 -12.54
CA ALA A 59 12.29 5.86 -13.11
C ALA A 59 12.98 6.78 -12.09
N LEU A 60 12.45 6.85 -10.86
CA LEU A 60 13.02 7.62 -9.76
C LEU A 60 14.38 7.08 -9.31
N ILE A 61 14.55 5.77 -9.22
CA ILE A 61 15.86 5.16 -8.93
C ILE A 61 16.86 5.52 -10.02
N GLY A 62 16.45 5.45 -11.29
CA GLY A 62 17.30 5.85 -12.42
C GLY A 62 17.71 7.33 -12.34
N LEU A 63 16.76 8.22 -11.98
CA LEU A 63 17.03 9.63 -11.75
C LEU A 63 18.01 9.84 -10.58
N TYR A 64 17.78 9.15 -9.46
CA TYR A 64 18.63 9.22 -8.27
C TYR A 64 20.08 8.83 -8.57
N ILE A 65 20.28 7.71 -9.24
CA ILE A 65 21.61 7.22 -9.60
C ILE A 65 22.22 8.14 -10.68
N GLY A 66 21.44 8.54 -11.68
CA GLY A 66 21.91 9.40 -12.77
C GLY A 66 22.39 10.76 -12.27
N VAL A 67 21.70 11.38 -11.31
CA VAL A 67 22.15 12.64 -10.70
C VAL A 67 23.48 12.46 -9.96
N ARG A 68 23.70 11.32 -9.29
CA ARG A 68 24.96 11.05 -8.60
C ARG A 68 26.17 10.83 -9.52
N LEU A 69 25.92 10.49 -10.78
CA LEU A 69 26.97 10.30 -11.79
C LEU A 69 27.39 11.62 -12.45
N LEU A 70 26.66 12.72 -12.23
CA LEU A 70 27.00 14.02 -12.80
C LEU A 70 28.27 14.59 -12.16
N PRO A 71 29.18 15.17 -12.94
CA PRO A 71 30.47 15.66 -12.48
C PRO A 71 30.39 17.08 -11.88
N PHE A 72 29.33 17.42 -11.17
CA PHE A 72 29.18 18.74 -10.55
C PHE A 72 29.50 18.67 -9.07
N ASP A 73 30.47 19.46 -8.60
CA ASP A 73 30.94 19.45 -7.22
C ASP A 73 29.83 19.72 -6.19
N PHE A 74 28.84 20.57 -6.53
CA PHE A 74 27.76 20.88 -5.61
C PHE A 74 26.84 19.66 -5.34
N ILE A 75 26.75 18.69 -6.27
CA ILE A 75 25.97 17.44 -6.13
C ILE A 75 26.64 16.49 -5.15
N HIS A 76 27.93 16.65 -4.91
CA HIS A 76 28.72 15.81 -4.03
C HIS A 76 28.76 16.35 -2.59
N THR A 77 28.12 17.50 -2.30
CA THR A 77 28.01 18.03 -0.93
C THR A 77 27.11 17.13 -0.07
N ASP A 78 27.44 17.02 1.21
CA ASP A 78 26.69 16.17 2.15
C ASP A 78 25.23 16.66 2.31
N ALA A 79 25.00 17.96 2.26
CA ALA A 79 23.67 18.56 2.31
C ALA A 79 22.80 18.10 1.13
N TRP A 80 23.36 18.11 -0.09
CA TRP A 80 22.65 17.68 -1.29
C TRP A 80 22.34 16.17 -1.25
N ARG A 81 23.31 15.36 -0.85
CA ARG A 81 23.13 13.92 -0.69
C ARG A 81 22.03 13.57 0.32
N THR A 82 22.01 14.28 1.44
CA THR A 82 20.98 14.11 2.47
C THR A 82 19.60 14.49 1.94
N ALA A 83 19.46 15.66 1.30
CA ALA A 83 18.21 16.09 0.70
C ALA A 83 17.72 15.11 -0.37
N GLN A 84 18.61 14.60 -1.20
CA GLN A 84 18.28 13.62 -2.25
C GLN A 84 17.81 12.28 -1.63
N ASN A 85 18.44 11.81 -0.56
CA ASN A 85 18.03 10.61 0.16
C ASN A 85 16.63 10.77 0.77
N HIS A 86 16.34 11.91 1.42
CA HIS A 86 15.02 12.22 1.96
C HIS A 86 13.96 12.25 0.84
N ALA A 87 14.27 12.92 -0.29
CA ALA A 87 13.36 13.00 -1.42
C ALA A 87 12.99 11.61 -1.97
N VAL A 88 13.97 10.71 -2.13
CA VAL A 88 13.72 9.34 -2.60
C VAL A 88 12.90 8.53 -1.61
N ARG A 89 13.16 8.65 -0.30
CA ARG A 89 12.39 7.97 0.74
C ARG A 89 10.94 8.45 0.78
N ILE A 90 10.73 9.78 0.73
CA ILE A 90 9.38 10.37 0.66
C ILE A 90 8.67 9.88 -0.61
N ALA A 91 9.33 9.91 -1.75
CA ALA A 91 8.75 9.43 -3.00
C ALA A 91 8.38 7.93 -2.92
N PHE A 92 9.22 7.11 -2.29
CA PHE A 92 8.91 5.69 -2.05
C PHE A 92 7.66 5.52 -1.19
N ILE A 93 7.55 6.24 -0.06
CA ILE A 93 6.38 6.21 0.83
C ILE A 93 5.11 6.60 0.06
N VAL A 94 5.16 7.69 -0.70
CA VAL A 94 4.02 8.18 -1.49
C VAL A 94 3.61 7.19 -2.58
N LEU A 95 4.57 6.61 -3.30
CA LEU A 95 4.29 5.63 -4.34
C LEU A 95 3.74 4.32 -3.77
N LEU A 96 4.25 3.88 -2.62
CA LEU A 96 3.73 2.72 -1.90
C LEU A 96 2.28 2.98 -1.46
N ALA A 97 2.03 4.13 -0.83
CA ALA A 97 0.69 4.54 -0.42
C ALA A 97 -0.28 4.60 -1.63
N TRP A 98 0.18 5.15 -2.76
CA TRP A 98 -0.62 5.18 -4.00
C TRP A 98 -0.97 3.77 -4.49
N GLY A 99 -0.02 2.84 -4.49
CA GLY A 99 -0.26 1.44 -4.83
C GLY A 99 -1.28 0.78 -3.91
N LEU A 100 -1.13 1.00 -2.60
CA LEU A 100 -2.06 0.51 -1.58
C LEU A 100 -3.45 1.13 -1.73
N LEU A 101 -3.55 2.45 -1.95
CA LEU A 101 -4.84 3.10 -2.19
C LEU A 101 -5.53 2.56 -3.46
N GLY A 102 -4.77 2.26 -4.51
CA GLY A 102 -5.29 1.59 -5.70
C GLY A 102 -5.78 0.17 -5.44
N ALA A 103 -5.15 -0.52 -4.47
CA ALA A 103 -5.53 -1.87 -4.05
C ALA A 103 -6.85 -1.92 -3.24
N SER A 104 -7.45 -0.77 -2.87
CA SER A 104 -8.76 -0.73 -2.19
C SER A 104 -9.85 -1.49 -2.95
N LYS A 105 -9.78 -1.51 -4.28
CA LYS A 105 -10.68 -2.32 -5.13
C LYS A 105 -10.58 -3.82 -4.88
N CYS A 106 -9.44 -4.31 -4.37
CA CYS A 106 -9.30 -5.71 -3.99
C CYS A 106 -10.15 -6.05 -2.76
N VAL A 107 -10.26 -5.10 -1.82
CA VAL A 107 -11.11 -5.24 -0.64
C VAL A 107 -12.57 -5.34 -1.07
N GLU A 108 -13.01 -4.47 -1.98
CA GLU A 108 -14.35 -4.52 -2.56
C GLU A 108 -14.63 -5.88 -3.24
N LEU A 109 -13.73 -6.33 -4.12
CA LEU A 109 -13.89 -7.61 -4.84
C LEU A 109 -13.87 -8.81 -3.90
N ALA A 110 -13.04 -8.80 -2.86
CA ALA A 110 -13.00 -9.87 -1.85
C ALA A 110 -14.32 -9.95 -1.07
N LEU A 111 -14.86 -8.82 -0.67
CA LEU A 111 -16.11 -8.73 0.08
C LEU A 111 -17.34 -9.10 -0.78
N VAL A 112 -17.36 -8.65 -2.04
CA VAL A 112 -18.43 -9.01 -2.99
C VAL A 112 -18.39 -10.52 -3.31
N GLY A 113 -17.21 -11.10 -3.49
CA GLY A 113 -17.04 -12.54 -3.69
C GLY A 113 -17.52 -13.39 -2.50
N THR A 114 -17.36 -12.89 -1.30
CA THR A 114 -17.84 -13.54 -0.07
C THR A 114 -19.36 -13.42 0.09
N ARG A 115 -19.95 -12.30 -0.35
CA ARG A 115 -21.39 -12.06 -0.33
C ARG A 115 -22.18 -13.14 -1.06
N SER A 116 -21.70 -13.60 -2.23
CA SER A 116 -22.36 -14.64 -3.02
C SER A 116 -22.32 -16.03 -2.37
N ARG A 117 -21.41 -16.24 -1.40
CA ARG A 117 -21.26 -17.54 -0.72
C ARG A 117 -22.02 -17.62 0.60
N PHE A 118 -22.21 -16.51 1.30
CA PHE A 118 -22.72 -16.52 2.68
C PHE A 118 -24.07 -15.81 2.84
N ASP A 119 -24.66 -15.30 1.75
CA ASP A 119 -25.90 -14.48 1.81
C ASP A 119 -25.87 -13.41 2.92
N LEU A 120 -24.64 -12.93 3.22
CA LEU A 120 -24.44 -11.86 4.15
C LEU A 120 -25.10 -10.62 3.55
N GLY A 121 -26.22 -10.20 4.11
CA GLY A 121 -26.94 -8.97 3.75
C GLY A 121 -26.15 -7.68 4.00
N ALA A 122 -24.81 -7.76 3.95
CA ALA A 122 -23.89 -6.64 4.01
C ALA A 122 -24.13 -5.75 2.81
N GLY A 123 -24.99 -4.75 3.00
CA GLY A 123 -25.32 -3.80 1.97
C GLY A 123 -24.07 -3.08 1.46
N ASP A 124 -24.13 -2.56 0.25
CA ASP A 124 -23.06 -1.76 -0.38
C ASP A 124 -22.51 -0.65 0.53
N THR A 125 -23.28 -0.26 1.53
CA THR A 125 -22.90 0.74 2.53
C THR A 125 -21.76 0.26 3.44
N VAL A 126 -21.79 -1.01 3.89
CA VAL A 126 -20.73 -1.58 4.73
C VAL A 126 -19.43 -1.72 3.95
N ILE A 127 -19.52 -2.18 2.70
CA ILE A 127 -18.34 -2.31 1.82
C ILE A 127 -17.68 -0.95 1.60
N ARG A 128 -18.45 0.08 1.25
CA ARG A 128 -17.94 1.44 1.10
C ARG A 128 -17.39 2.03 2.41
N PHE A 129 -17.97 1.70 3.53
CA PHE A 129 -17.46 2.12 4.83
C PHE A 129 -16.09 1.50 5.14
N LEU A 130 -15.93 0.19 4.95
CA LEU A 130 -14.66 -0.50 5.12
C LEU A 130 -13.57 0.02 4.15
N GLU A 131 -13.94 0.30 2.90
CA GLU A 131 -13.03 0.91 1.93
C GLU A 131 -12.54 2.30 2.39
N ARG A 132 -13.43 3.12 2.96
CA ARG A 132 -13.07 4.44 3.51
C ARG A 132 -12.11 4.31 4.70
N ILE A 133 -12.38 3.38 5.62
CA ILE A 133 -11.49 3.11 6.76
C ILE A 133 -10.12 2.67 6.25
N TYR A 134 -10.07 1.73 5.32
CA TYR A 134 -8.82 1.27 4.70
C TYR A 134 -8.01 2.43 4.12
N LYS A 135 -8.65 3.31 3.32
CA LYS A 135 -7.99 4.48 2.74
C LYS A 135 -7.52 5.47 3.81
N ALA A 136 -8.34 5.71 4.83
CA ALA A 136 -8.00 6.61 5.93
C ALA A 136 -6.77 6.11 6.70
N VAL A 137 -6.69 4.82 6.98
CA VAL A 137 -5.54 4.18 7.66
C VAL A 137 -4.27 4.33 6.82
N ILE A 138 -4.32 4.04 5.51
CA ILE A 138 -3.16 4.19 4.63
C ILE A 138 -2.68 5.64 4.59
N LEU A 139 -3.59 6.60 4.42
CA LEU A 139 -3.25 8.02 4.37
C LEU A 139 -2.65 8.51 5.69
N LEU A 140 -3.17 8.05 6.82
CA LEU A 140 -2.66 8.37 8.15
C LEU A 140 -1.22 7.86 8.31
N PHE A 141 -0.96 6.58 8.03
CA PHE A 141 0.38 6.01 8.15
C PHE A 141 1.36 6.64 7.15
N ALA A 142 0.95 6.85 5.91
CA ALA A 142 1.78 7.51 4.91
C ALA A 142 2.13 8.95 5.33
N GLY A 143 1.16 9.70 5.87
CA GLY A 143 1.37 11.05 6.38
C GLY A 143 2.35 11.07 7.54
N VAL A 144 2.20 10.19 8.53
CA VAL A 144 3.13 10.07 9.66
C VAL A 144 4.56 9.76 9.17
N LEU A 145 4.71 8.80 8.25
CA LEU A 145 6.02 8.43 7.70
C LEU A 145 6.68 9.58 6.92
N VAL A 146 5.91 10.32 6.11
CA VAL A 146 6.43 11.49 5.38
C VAL A 146 6.88 12.59 6.35
N VAL A 147 6.08 12.91 7.36
CA VAL A 147 6.42 13.93 8.37
C VAL A 147 7.66 13.52 9.17
N THR A 148 7.79 12.23 9.50
CA THR A 148 9.00 11.67 10.15
C THR A 148 10.23 11.83 9.26
N GLU A 149 10.10 11.54 7.97
CA GLU A 149 11.22 11.66 7.02
C GLU A 149 11.65 13.12 6.80
N MET A 150 10.74 14.08 6.97
CA MET A 150 11.04 15.51 6.97
C MET A 150 11.76 15.99 8.24
N GLY A 151 12.03 15.08 9.19
CA GLY A 151 12.76 15.39 10.43
C GLY A 151 11.88 15.89 11.59
N TYR A 152 10.56 15.90 11.44
CA TYR A 152 9.68 16.29 12.54
C TYR A 152 9.50 15.15 13.55
N ASN A 153 9.42 15.53 14.82
CA ASN A 153 9.14 14.56 15.88
C ASN A 153 7.65 14.22 15.92
N VAL A 154 7.31 12.99 15.54
CA VAL A 154 5.93 12.48 15.51
C VAL A 154 5.55 11.66 16.75
N ASN A 155 6.41 11.60 17.77
CA ASN A 155 6.16 10.76 18.96
C ASN A 155 4.87 11.15 19.68
N SER A 156 4.58 12.44 19.81
CA SER A 156 3.33 12.91 20.41
C SER A 156 2.10 12.54 19.57
N LEU A 157 2.23 12.58 18.25
CA LEU A 157 1.17 12.17 17.34
C LEU A 157 0.91 10.66 17.45
N ILE A 158 1.98 9.84 17.48
CA ILE A 158 1.87 8.38 17.65
C ILE A 158 1.28 8.04 19.01
N ALA A 159 1.73 8.72 20.08
CA ALA A 159 1.16 8.54 21.42
C ALA A 159 -0.33 8.89 21.46
N GLY A 160 -0.73 10.00 20.84
CA GLY A 160 -2.13 10.41 20.73
C GLY A 160 -2.98 9.40 19.95
N LEU A 161 -2.46 8.89 18.84
CA LEU A 161 -3.11 7.84 18.06
C LEU A 161 -3.22 6.53 18.86
N GLY A 162 -2.21 6.18 19.65
CA GLY A 162 -2.23 5.03 20.56
C GLY A 162 -3.30 5.16 21.63
N LEU A 163 -3.40 6.31 22.28
CA LEU A 163 -4.42 6.60 23.29
C LEU A 163 -5.83 6.61 22.68
N GLY A 164 -5.99 7.24 21.51
CA GLY A 164 -7.25 7.22 20.77
C GLY A 164 -7.65 5.80 20.34
N GLY A 165 -6.69 4.98 19.90
CA GLY A 165 -6.89 3.58 19.58
C GLY A 165 -7.31 2.75 20.80
N LEU A 166 -6.70 2.98 21.96
CA LEU A 166 -7.08 2.34 23.21
C LEU A 166 -8.52 2.71 23.60
N THR A 167 -8.87 3.99 23.54
CA THR A 167 -10.22 4.47 23.83
C THR A 167 -11.25 3.81 22.90
N PHE A 168 -10.93 3.73 21.61
CA PHE A 168 -11.78 3.06 20.62
C PHE A 168 -11.90 1.55 20.92
N ALA A 169 -10.79 0.88 21.27
CA ALA A 169 -10.80 -0.54 21.62
C ALA A 169 -11.67 -0.83 22.83
N LEU A 170 -11.60 0.01 23.87
CA LEU A 170 -12.45 -0.11 25.05
C LEU A 170 -13.93 0.13 24.71
N ALA A 171 -14.23 1.12 23.88
CA ALA A 171 -15.60 1.36 23.43
C ALA A 171 -16.17 0.23 22.56
N ALA A 172 -15.32 -0.49 21.81
CA ALA A 172 -15.71 -1.60 20.94
C ALA A 172 -15.65 -2.98 21.63
N GLN A 173 -15.23 -3.05 22.90
CA GLN A 173 -14.94 -4.29 23.63
C GLN A 173 -16.12 -5.27 23.62
N ASP A 174 -17.32 -4.82 23.93
CA ASP A 174 -18.51 -5.68 23.99
C ASP A 174 -18.89 -6.22 22.61
N SER A 175 -18.78 -5.38 21.58
CA SER A 175 -19.04 -5.80 20.20
C SER A 175 -18.03 -6.84 19.73
N ALA A 176 -16.76 -6.66 20.06
CA ALA A 176 -15.70 -7.61 19.77
C ALA A 176 -15.92 -8.93 20.52
N SER A 177 -16.27 -8.88 21.80
CA SER A 177 -16.56 -10.06 22.62
C SER A 177 -17.72 -10.89 22.03
N ASN A 178 -18.80 -10.24 21.65
CA ASN A 178 -19.96 -10.89 21.02
C ASN A 178 -19.58 -11.51 19.66
N PHE A 179 -18.76 -10.81 18.87
CA PHE A 179 -18.28 -11.33 17.60
C PHE A 179 -17.41 -12.60 17.80
N PHE A 180 -16.45 -12.57 18.71
CA PHE A 180 -15.63 -13.74 19.02
C PHE A 180 -16.43 -14.87 19.63
N GLY A 181 -17.40 -14.59 20.51
CA GLY A 181 -18.33 -15.59 21.02
C GLY A 181 -19.10 -16.30 19.89
N GLY A 182 -19.61 -15.54 18.92
CA GLY A 182 -20.25 -16.11 17.73
C GLY A 182 -19.30 -16.97 16.89
N LEU A 183 -18.03 -16.57 16.73
CA LEU A 183 -17.03 -17.37 16.05
C LEU A 183 -16.75 -18.70 16.76
N VAL A 184 -16.63 -18.68 18.09
CA VAL A 184 -16.44 -19.90 18.90
C VAL A 184 -17.59 -20.89 18.65
N ILE A 185 -18.84 -20.42 18.69
CA ILE A 185 -20.02 -21.24 18.41
C ILE A 185 -19.95 -21.89 17.02
N ILE A 186 -19.50 -21.12 15.99
CA ILE A 186 -19.39 -21.63 14.62
C ILE A 186 -18.29 -22.69 14.48
N PHE A 187 -17.14 -22.49 15.15
CA PHE A 187 -15.98 -23.39 15.03
C PHE A 187 -16.10 -24.62 15.93
N GLU A 188 -16.52 -24.46 17.17
CA GLU A 188 -16.59 -25.54 18.15
C GLU A 188 -17.90 -26.33 18.06
N LYS A 189 -18.95 -25.72 17.44
CA LYS A 189 -20.28 -26.31 17.30
C LYS A 189 -20.78 -26.99 18.59
N PRO A 190 -20.81 -26.30 19.74
CA PRO A 190 -21.26 -26.87 21.00
C PRO A 190 -22.72 -27.31 20.96
N PHE A 191 -23.52 -26.81 20.01
CA PHE A 191 -24.88 -27.19 19.67
C PHE A 191 -25.16 -26.95 18.19
N GLU A 192 -26.08 -27.73 17.63
CA GLU A 192 -26.51 -27.62 16.23
C GLU A 192 -27.99 -27.18 16.14
N LEU A 193 -28.42 -26.78 14.95
CA LEU A 193 -29.82 -26.44 14.70
C LEU A 193 -30.72 -27.63 14.98
N GLY A 194 -31.61 -27.50 15.96
CA GLY A 194 -32.52 -28.54 16.41
C GLY A 194 -32.20 -29.11 17.79
N ASP A 195 -31.07 -28.74 18.40
CA ASP A 195 -30.72 -29.18 19.75
C ASP A 195 -31.54 -28.44 20.81
N TRP A 196 -31.94 -29.18 21.83
CA TRP A 196 -32.53 -28.60 23.01
C TRP A 196 -31.45 -28.12 23.97
N ILE A 197 -31.36 -26.82 24.16
CA ILE A 197 -30.41 -26.19 25.10
C ILE A 197 -31.15 -25.66 26.33
N SER A 198 -30.63 -26.00 27.53
CA SER A 198 -31.10 -25.38 28.77
C SER A 198 -30.11 -24.29 29.19
N THR A 199 -30.58 -23.09 29.50
CA THR A 199 -29.80 -21.97 30.02
C THR A 199 -29.90 -21.89 31.51
#